data_f8b64817438e42561e21c8dbca2908e6
#
_entry.id   f8b64817438e42561e21c8dbca2908e6
#
_cell.length_a   1.000
_cell.length_b   1.000
_cell.length_c   1.000
_cell.angle_alpha   90.00
_cell.angle_beta   90.00
_cell.angle_gamma   90.00
#
_symmetry.space_group_name_H-M   'P 1'
#
loop_
_entity.id
_entity.type
_entity.pdbx_description
1 polymer ?
#
loop_
_entity_poly.entity_id
_entity_poly.type
_entity_poly.pdbx_seq_one_letter_code
_entity_poly.pdbx_strand_id
1 'polypeptide(L)'
;AEITPVEPDLVRTGEGMSEMTISDALAERGTIPRVLSIAGTDPSGGAGTAADTKSIIAAGGYAMAVVTSLVAQNTEGVRAIHTPPTDFLVQQLAAVSDDVRIDAVKTGMLGTAEIVDAVATFLDEHRPPVVVVDPVMVATSGDRLLAPDAEAAMREFCRRATVITPNIPELAVLCQSEPATTPEQAVEQARRWAAETGVAVVVKTGHLNSQRVDNMWVTTEGAMHVAPAARVETTNTHGTGCSLSSALATRLGAGDTPGDALAWVTDWLH
;
A
#
# COMPACT_ATOMS: atom_id res chain seq x y z
N ALA A 1 -21.57 -38.15 32.21
CA ALA A 1 -22.28 -36.89 31.95
C ALA A 1 -22.21 -36.65 30.45
N GLU A 2 -23.33 -36.80 29.76
CA GLU A 2 -23.48 -36.49 28.34
C GLU A 2 -23.48 -34.96 28.19
N ILE A 3 -22.61 -34.45 27.33
CA ILE A 3 -22.59 -33.03 26.93
C ILE A 3 -23.64 -32.87 25.84
N THR A 4 -24.73 -32.20 26.17
CA THR A 4 -25.75 -31.80 25.19
C THR A 4 -25.15 -30.76 24.24
N PRO A 5 -25.32 -30.89 22.91
CA PRO A 5 -24.87 -29.88 21.98
C PRO A 5 -25.60 -28.55 22.24
N VAL A 6 -24.86 -27.46 22.34
CA VAL A 6 -25.43 -26.11 22.39
C VAL A 6 -25.89 -25.78 20.98
N GLU A 7 -27.18 -25.46 20.81
CA GLU A 7 -27.69 -24.93 19.54
C GLU A 7 -27.01 -23.56 19.22
N PRO A 8 -26.67 -23.29 17.96
CA PRO A 8 -26.05 -22.04 17.59
C PRO A 8 -27.03 -20.89 17.83
N ASP A 9 -26.55 -19.85 18.56
CA ASP A 9 -27.31 -18.61 18.80
C ASP A 9 -27.65 -17.92 17.46
N LEU A 10 -28.97 -17.89 17.16
CA LEU A 10 -29.54 -17.17 16.04
C LEU A 10 -29.55 -15.67 16.34
N VAL A 11 -28.79 -14.87 15.60
CA VAL A 11 -28.90 -13.41 15.64
C VAL A 11 -30.20 -13.01 14.94
N ARG A 12 -31.21 -12.59 15.69
CA ARG A 12 -32.46 -12.05 15.13
C ARG A 12 -32.23 -10.66 14.57
N THR A 13 -32.32 -10.51 13.27
CA THR A 13 -32.46 -9.23 12.58
C THR A 13 -33.90 -9.04 12.12
N GLY A 14 -34.37 -7.76 12.11
CA GLY A 14 -35.76 -7.40 11.88
C GLY A 14 -36.33 -7.86 10.54
N GLU A 15 -37.66 -7.82 10.45
CA GLU A 15 -38.50 -8.38 9.39
C GLU A 15 -37.98 -8.14 7.96
N GLY A 16 -37.72 -9.24 7.24
CA GLY A 16 -37.49 -9.25 5.79
C GLY A 16 -36.12 -9.74 5.31
N MET A 17 -35.20 -10.16 6.21
CA MET A 17 -33.92 -10.76 5.82
C MET A 17 -33.98 -12.29 5.97
N SER A 18 -33.55 -13.02 4.95
CA SER A 18 -33.39 -14.49 5.02
C SER A 18 -32.40 -14.82 6.15
N GLU A 19 -32.70 -15.90 6.88
CA GLU A 19 -31.78 -16.43 7.90
C GLU A 19 -30.47 -16.85 7.24
N MET A 20 -29.41 -16.04 7.43
CA MET A 20 -28.07 -16.34 6.99
C MET A 20 -27.32 -17.00 8.14
N THR A 21 -26.82 -18.21 7.94
CA THR A 21 -26.03 -18.89 8.98
C THR A 21 -24.65 -18.24 9.13
N ILE A 22 -24.00 -18.43 10.28
CA ILE A 22 -22.61 -18.00 10.48
C ILE A 22 -21.70 -18.60 9.39
N SER A 23 -21.99 -19.83 8.94
CA SER A 23 -21.26 -20.49 7.85
C SER A 23 -21.47 -19.78 6.52
N ASP A 24 -22.68 -19.30 6.21
CA ASP A 24 -22.97 -18.55 4.99
C ASP A 24 -22.31 -17.17 5.03
N ALA A 25 -22.35 -16.49 6.19
CA ALA A 25 -21.67 -15.23 6.40
C ALA A 25 -20.13 -15.33 6.31
N LEU A 26 -19.56 -16.48 6.69
CA LEU A 26 -18.13 -16.76 6.52
C LEU A 26 -17.78 -17.17 5.08
N ALA A 27 -18.71 -17.83 4.37
CA ALA A 27 -18.55 -18.20 2.96
C ALA A 27 -18.67 -16.99 2.03
N GLU A 28 -19.51 -15.99 2.38
CA GLU A 28 -19.63 -14.72 1.66
C GLU A 28 -18.44 -13.77 1.94
N ARG A 29 -17.75 -13.93 3.07
CA ARG A 29 -16.45 -13.30 3.27
C ARG A 29 -15.45 -14.05 2.42
N GLY A 30 -15.09 -13.49 1.26
CA GLY A 30 -13.99 -14.00 0.44
C GLY A 30 -12.77 -14.38 1.29
N THR A 31 -11.88 -15.19 0.77
CA THR A 31 -10.66 -15.61 1.49
C THR A 31 -9.92 -14.39 2.02
N ILE A 32 -9.62 -14.37 3.33
CA ILE A 32 -8.83 -13.28 3.94
C ILE A 32 -7.48 -13.19 3.22
N PRO A 33 -7.17 -12.08 2.52
CA PRO A 33 -5.91 -11.96 1.81
C PRO A 33 -4.74 -11.84 2.79
N ARG A 34 -3.66 -12.58 2.52
CA ARG A 34 -2.42 -12.53 3.29
C ARG A 34 -1.51 -11.50 2.63
N VAL A 35 -1.31 -10.40 3.30
CA VAL A 35 -0.63 -9.23 2.76
C VAL A 35 0.69 -9.01 3.48
N LEU A 36 1.79 -9.01 2.73
CA LEU A 36 3.12 -8.73 3.23
C LEU A 36 3.47 -7.26 3.01
N SER A 37 3.68 -6.53 4.11
CA SER A 37 4.34 -5.22 4.09
C SER A 37 5.86 -5.39 4.16
N ILE A 38 6.59 -4.70 3.29
CA ILE A 38 8.06 -4.62 3.30
C ILE A 38 8.40 -3.13 3.41
N ALA A 39 8.76 -2.66 4.61
CA ALA A 39 8.97 -1.24 4.87
C ALA A 39 9.80 -0.97 6.13
N GLY A 40 10.18 0.28 6.34
CA GLY A 40 10.76 0.73 7.61
C GLY A 40 9.73 0.80 8.73
N THR A 41 10.23 0.89 9.97
CA THR A 41 9.36 1.04 11.16
C THR A 41 9.02 2.50 11.43
N ASP A 42 7.92 2.72 12.14
CA ASP A 42 7.60 3.97 12.81
C ASP A 42 7.13 3.68 14.24
N PRO A 43 7.94 4.00 15.27
CA PRO A 43 7.60 3.71 16.66
C PRO A 43 6.40 4.51 17.16
N SER A 44 6.05 5.64 16.51
CA SER A 44 4.82 6.40 16.82
C SER A 44 3.56 5.68 16.32
N GLY A 45 3.72 4.72 15.42
CA GLY A 45 2.64 3.92 14.87
C GLY A 45 1.84 4.59 13.74
N GLY A 46 2.27 5.78 13.28
CA GLY A 46 1.57 6.58 12.27
C GLY A 46 1.93 6.22 10.84
N ALA A 47 3.12 5.65 10.60
CA ALA A 47 3.61 5.28 9.28
C ALA A 47 4.31 3.91 9.29
N GLY A 48 4.99 3.55 8.18
CA GLY A 48 5.78 2.34 8.05
C GLY A 48 4.99 1.07 8.34
N THR A 49 5.69 0.01 8.73
CA THR A 49 5.08 -1.31 9.00
C THR A 49 3.97 -1.28 10.04
N ALA A 50 4.00 -0.32 10.99
CA ALA A 50 2.96 -0.19 12.00
C ALA A 50 1.64 0.33 11.41
N ALA A 51 1.68 1.36 10.57
CA ALA A 51 0.51 1.85 9.83
C ALA A 51 0.04 0.81 8.81
N ASP A 52 0.97 0.16 8.10
CA ASP A 52 0.66 -0.88 7.13
C ASP A 52 -0.14 -2.02 7.78
N THR A 53 0.34 -2.56 8.91
CA THR A 53 -0.33 -3.63 9.64
C THR A 53 -1.74 -3.25 10.06
N LYS A 54 -1.93 -2.03 10.62
CA LYS A 54 -3.25 -1.53 11.02
C LYS A 54 -4.19 -1.41 9.82
N SER A 55 -3.70 -0.87 8.71
CA SER A 55 -4.47 -0.64 7.49
C SER A 55 -4.87 -1.94 6.80
N ILE A 56 -3.96 -2.93 6.75
CA ILE A 56 -4.24 -4.26 6.23
C ILE A 56 -5.35 -4.93 7.05
N ILE A 57 -5.26 -4.89 8.38
CA ILE A 57 -6.28 -5.46 9.27
C ILE A 57 -7.61 -4.75 9.09
N ALA A 58 -7.61 -3.40 9.05
CA ALA A 58 -8.82 -2.60 8.86
C ALA A 58 -9.49 -2.87 7.50
N ALA A 59 -8.70 -3.16 6.46
CA ALA A 59 -9.19 -3.52 5.13
C ALA A 59 -9.62 -5.00 5.00
N GLY A 60 -9.53 -5.80 6.08
CA GLY A 60 -9.97 -7.19 6.15
C GLY A 60 -8.91 -8.23 5.80
N GLY A 61 -7.62 -7.86 5.78
CA GLY A 61 -6.50 -8.75 5.49
C GLY A 61 -5.80 -9.34 6.72
N TYR A 62 -5.01 -10.38 6.49
CA TYR A 62 -4.01 -10.89 7.43
C TYR A 62 -2.68 -10.19 7.16
N ALA A 63 -2.18 -9.45 8.15
CA ALA A 63 -1.00 -8.62 8.00
C ALA A 63 0.28 -9.36 8.40
N MET A 64 1.28 -9.30 7.53
CA MET A 64 2.66 -9.71 7.78
C MET A 64 3.57 -8.53 7.52
N ALA A 65 4.69 -8.43 8.24
CA ALA A 65 5.62 -7.31 8.10
C ALA A 65 7.07 -7.78 8.11
N VAL A 66 7.82 -7.36 7.09
CA VAL A 66 9.27 -7.48 6.99
C VAL A 66 9.87 -6.08 7.10
N VAL A 67 10.84 -5.93 7.99
CA VAL A 67 11.41 -4.62 8.34
C VAL A 67 12.69 -4.37 7.55
N THR A 68 12.69 -3.30 6.75
CA THR A 68 13.87 -2.85 5.98
C THR A 68 14.82 -2.02 6.83
N SER A 69 14.27 -1.18 7.72
CA SER A 69 15.03 -0.29 8.60
C SER A 69 14.28 -0.01 9.88
N LEU A 70 15.01 0.09 10.98
CA LEU A 70 14.49 0.60 12.25
C LEU A 70 14.65 2.12 12.26
N VAL A 71 13.54 2.84 12.34
CA VAL A 71 13.54 4.30 12.26
C VAL A 71 13.11 4.90 13.60
N ALA A 72 13.96 5.74 14.17
CA ALA A 72 13.62 6.57 15.33
C ALA A 72 12.97 7.84 14.81
N GLN A 73 11.65 7.89 14.79
CA GLN A 73 10.85 9.01 14.29
C GLN A 73 9.58 9.20 15.09
N ASN A 74 8.95 10.35 14.88
CA ASN A 74 7.60 10.69 15.32
C ASN A 74 6.91 11.57 14.26
N THR A 75 5.78 12.17 14.58
CA THR A 75 5.03 13.04 13.67
C THR A 75 5.73 14.36 13.32
N GLU A 76 6.80 14.70 14.03
CA GLU A 76 7.59 15.92 13.82
C GLU A 76 8.78 15.69 12.87
N GLY A 77 9.31 14.44 12.79
CA GLY A 77 10.42 14.12 11.90
C GLY A 77 11.21 12.87 12.26
N VAL A 78 12.21 12.58 11.43
CA VAL A 78 13.13 11.47 11.54
C VAL A 78 14.37 11.89 12.33
N ARG A 79 14.72 11.14 13.39
CA ARG A 79 15.90 11.41 14.24
C ARG A 79 17.08 10.52 13.89
N ALA A 80 16.82 9.24 13.59
CA ALA A 80 17.86 8.28 13.23
C ALA A 80 17.26 7.12 12.43
N ILE A 81 18.08 6.52 11.58
CA ILE A 81 17.74 5.30 10.81
C ILE A 81 18.84 4.27 11.09
N HIS A 82 18.44 3.08 11.47
CA HIS A 82 19.32 1.92 11.57
C HIS A 82 18.86 0.88 10.56
N THR A 83 19.69 0.58 9.59
CA THR A 83 19.42 -0.43 8.57
C THR A 83 20.16 -1.73 8.96
N PRO A 84 19.41 -2.81 9.26
CA PRO A 84 20.02 -4.12 9.47
C PRO A 84 20.78 -4.57 8.21
N PRO A 85 21.74 -5.50 8.34
CA PRO A 85 22.40 -6.10 7.19
C PRO A 85 21.39 -6.70 6.21
N THR A 86 21.64 -6.57 4.90
CA THR A 86 20.72 -7.02 3.83
C THR A 86 20.46 -8.52 3.87
N ASP A 87 21.45 -9.32 4.30
CA ASP A 87 21.27 -10.77 4.49
C ASP A 87 20.21 -11.09 5.56
N PHE A 88 20.06 -10.24 6.60
CA PHE A 88 19.02 -10.41 7.58
C PHE A 88 17.63 -10.04 7.01
N LEU A 89 17.54 -9.07 6.11
CA LEU A 89 16.31 -8.79 5.36
C LEU A 89 15.89 -10.03 4.55
N VAL A 90 16.84 -10.64 3.83
CA VAL A 90 16.58 -11.86 3.04
C VAL A 90 16.09 -12.99 3.94
N GLN A 91 16.68 -13.16 5.14
CA GLN A 91 16.21 -14.16 6.12
C GLN A 91 14.78 -13.88 6.61
N GLN A 92 14.39 -12.61 6.83
CA GLN A 92 13.01 -12.27 7.19
C GLN A 92 12.03 -12.63 6.06
N LEU A 93 12.39 -12.30 4.81
CA LEU A 93 11.58 -12.60 3.63
C LEU A 93 11.39 -14.12 3.48
N ALA A 94 12.47 -14.90 3.57
CA ALA A 94 12.43 -16.35 3.50
C ALA A 94 11.57 -16.96 4.61
N ALA A 95 11.76 -16.52 5.87
CA ALA A 95 11.01 -17.02 7.01
C ALA A 95 9.47 -16.86 6.84
N VAL A 96 9.02 -15.80 6.15
CA VAL A 96 7.60 -15.61 5.84
C VAL A 96 7.18 -16.47 4.65
N SER A 97 7.93 -16.45 3.56
CA SER A 97 7.52 -17.10 2.31
C SER A 97 7.63 -18.62 2.33
N ASP A 98 8.48 -19.18 3.21
CA ASP A 98 8.60 -20.62 3.41
C ASP A 98 7.37 -21.25 4.08
N ASP A 99 6.60 -20.46 4.84
CA ASP A 99 5.44 -20.93 5.61
C ASP A 99 4.12 -20.38 5.10
N VAL A 100 4.07 -19.10 4.69
CA VAL A 100 2.82 -18.43 4.37
C VAL A 100 2.75 -18.06 2.89
N ARG A 101 1.71 -18.54 2.20
CA ARG A 101 1.40 -18.06 0.86
C ARG A 101 1.05 -16.57 0.92
N ILE A 102 1.67 -15.76 0.06
CA ILE A 102 1.47 -14.32 -0.03
C ILE A 102 0.50 -14.01 -1.16
N ASP A 103 -0.62 -13.36 -0.85
CA ASP A 103 -1.65 -12.98 -1.82
C ASP A 103 -1.40 -11.55 -2.37
N ALA A 104 -0.81 -10.67 -1.55
CA ALA A 104 -0.38 -9.34 -1.99
C ALA A 104 0.87 -8.89 -1.24
N VAL A 105 1.68 -8.09 -1.90
CA VAL A 105 2.83 -7.38 -1.31
C VAL A 105 2.59 -5.88 -1.40
N LYS A 106 2.87 -5.17 -0.32
CA LYS A 106 3.03 -3.72 -0.33
C LYS A 106 4.46 -3.38 0.06
N THR A 107 5.13 -2.56 -0.72
CA THR A 107 6.42 -1.99 -0.32
C THR A 107 6.29 -0.51 0.05
N GLY A 108 7.05 -0.10 1.06
CA GLY A 108 7.19 1.29 1.46
C GLY A 108 8.64 1.73 1.40
N MET A 109 9.18 2.32 2.48
CA MET A 109 10.58 2.74 2.55
C MET A 109 11.53 1.56 2.41
N LEU A 110 12.33 1.54 1.34
CA LEU A 110 13.39 0.55 1.09
C LEU A 110 14.80 1.10 1.44
N GLY A 111 15.00 2.41 1.33
CA GLY A 111 16.17 3.11 1.85
C GLY A 111 17.39 3.10 0.93
N THR A 112 17.91 1.95 0.55
CA THR A 112 19.16 1.80 -0.24
C THR A 112 18.95 0.97 -1.49
N ALA A 113 19.83 1.12 -2.49
CA ALA A 113 19.80 0.32 -3.71
C ALA A 113 19.96 -1.18 -3.41
N GLU A 114 20.80 -1.55 -2.46
CA GLU A 114 21.02 -2.95 -2.06
C GLU A 114 19.75 -3.61 -1.53
N ILE A 115 18.96 -2.89 -0.71
CA ILE A 115 17.66 -3.36 -0.21
C ILE A 115 16.65 -3.44 -1.36
N VAL A 116 16.62 -2.43 -2.24
CA VAL A 116 15.77 -2.44 -3.43
C VAL A 116 16.04 -3.68 -4.28
N ASP A 117 17.30 -4.01 -4.54
CA ASP A 117 17.71 -5.18 -5.33
C ASP A 117 17.34 -6.50 -4.64
N ALA A 118 17.51 -6.59 -3.32
CA ALA A 118 17.13 -7.78 -2.55
C ALA A 118 15.61 -8.03 -2.60
N VAL A 119 14.80 -6.98 -2.45
CA VAL A 119 13.33 -7.08 -2.56
C VAL A 119 12.91 -7.35 -4.00
N ALA A 120 13.58 -6.77 -5.00
CA ALA A 120 13.34 -7.08 -6.41
C ALA A 120 13.54 -8.57 -6.72
N THR A 121 14.65 -9.13 -6.24
CA THR A 121 14.95 -10.57 -6.37
C THR A 121 13.84 -11.42 -5.74
N PHE A 122 13.41 -11.08 -4.53
CA PHE A 122 12.31 -11.76 -3.86
C PHE A 122 11.01 -11.73 -4.67
N LEU A 123 10.63 -10.57 -5.24
CA LEU A 123 9.44 -10.45 -6.07
C LEU A 123 9.54 -11.25 -7.37
N ASP A 124 10.72 -11.26 -8.00
CA ASP A 124 10.97 -12.02 -9.25
C ASP A 124 10.89 -13.55 -9.02
N GLU A 125 11.30 -14.03 -7.84
CA GLU A 125 11.27 -15.44 -7.45
C GLU A 125 9.86 -15.90 -7.03
N HIS A 126 9.16 -15.13 -6.19
CA HIS A 126 7.88 -15.54 -5.58
C HIS A 126 6.65 -15.13 -6.38
N ARG A 127 6.74 -14.11 -7.23
CA ARG A 127 5.68 -13.61 -8.13
C ARG A 127 4.31 -13.50 -7.46
N PRO A 128 4.18 -12.71 -6.36
CA PRO A 128 2.90 -12.52 -5.72
C PRO A 128 1.88 -11.93 -6.69
N PRO A 129 0.59 -12.34 -6.63
CA PRO A 129 -0.43 -11.92 -7.59
C PRO A 129 -0.65 -10.40 -7.64
N VAL A 130 -0.46 -9.72 -6.52
CA VAL A 130 -0.61 -8.26 -6.38
C VAL A 130 0.64 -7.67 -5.74
N VAL A 131 1.20 -6.65 -6.39
CA VAL A 131 2.34 -5.89 -5.86
C VAL A 131 2.00 -4.40 -5.91
N VAL A 132 1.85 -3.76 -4.75
CA VAL A 132 1.64 -2.32 -4.62
C VAL A 132 2.94 -1.68 -4.13
N VAL A 133 3.53 -0.83 -4.96
CA VAL A 133 4.75 -0.10 -4.60
C VAL A 133 4.40 1.34 -4.24
N ASP A 134 4.60 1.71 -2.96
CA ASP A 134 4.65 3.10 -2.53
C ASP A 134 6.11 3.55 -2.62
N PRO A 135 6.50 4.35 -3.63
CA PRO A 135 7.90 4.64 -3.91
C PRO A 135 8.44 5.72 -3.00
N VAL A 136 8.43 5.48 -1.70
CA VAL A 136 8.75 6.44 -0.65
C VAL A 136 10.19 6.94 -0.81
N MET A 137 10.35 8.23 -1.13
CA MET A 137 11.64 8.89 -1.28
C MET A 137 11.91 9.90 -0.17
N VAL A 138 10.86 10.58 0.30
CA VAL A 138 10.93 11.64 1.30
C VAL A 138 9.79 11.48 2.30
N ALA A 139 10.08 11.65 3.59
CA ALA A 139 9.05 11.67 4.64
C ALA A 139 8.17 12.93 4.53
N THR A 140 6.98 12.89 5.14
CA THR A 140 6.09 14.07 5.21
C THR A 140 6.78 15.26 5.89
N SER A 141 7.73 15.01 6.80
CA SER A 141 8.57 16.02 7.46
C SER A 141 9.61 16.67 6.54
N GLY A 142 9.84 16.14 5.33
CA GLY A 142 10.87 16.57 4.40
C GLY A 142 12.20 15.81 4.52
N ASP A 143 12.29 14.88 5.46
CA ASP A 143 13.50 14.06 5.65
C ASP A 143 13.63 13.04 4.50
N ARG A 144 14.86 12.92 3.96
CA ARG A 144 15.13 11.96 2.89
C ARG A 144 15.16 10.54 3.43
N LEU A 145 14.38 9.65 2.81
CA LEU A 145 14.22 8.24 3.19
C LEU A 145 14.82 7.28 2.16
N LEU A 146 15.05 7.73 0.93
CA LEU A 146 15.74 6.98 -0.12
C LEU A 146 17.11 7.62 -0.39
N ALA A 147 18.16 6.82 -0.43
CA ALA A 147 19.49 7.28 -0.79
C ALA A 147 19.49 7.87 -2.22
N PRO A 148 20.24 8.97 -2.51
CA PRO A 148 20.21 9.61 -3.81
C PRO A 148 20.62 8.70 -4.97
N ASP A 149 21.54 7.79 -4.73
CA ASP A 149 22.03 6.79 -5.69
C ASP A 149 21.06 5.63 -5.90
N ALA A 150 20.03 5.49 -5.05
CA ALA A 150 19.00 4.46 -5.15
C ALA A 150 17.78 4.87 -6.02
N GLU A 151 17.69 6.11 -6.50
CA GLU A 151 16.54 6.57 -7.31
C GLU A 151 16.40 5.79 -8.62
N ALA A 152 17.52 5.49 -9.29
CA ALA A 152 17.52 4.70 -10.52
C ALA A 152 17.08 3.24 -10.25
N ALA A 153 17.55 2.64 -9.14
CA ALA A 153 17.15 1.31 -8.72
C ALA A 153 15.64 1.27 -8.36
N MET A 154 15.13 2.29 -7.67
CA MET A 154 13.72 2.42 -7.34
C MET A 154 12.86 2.55 -8.59
N ARG A 155 13.30 3.35 -9.58
CA ARG A 155 12.58 3.48 -10.86
C ARG A 155 12.47 2.14 -11.58
N GLU A 156 13.54 1.36 -11.63
CA GLU A 156 13.53 0.01 -12.22
C GLU A 156 12.70 -0.98 -11.38
N PHE A 157 12.77 -0.88 -10.06
CA PHE A 157 11.98 -1.67 -9.13
C PHE A 157 10.47 -1.49 -9.34
N CYS A 158 10.02 -0.25 -9.55
CA CYS A 158 8.62 0.08 -9.78
C CYS A 158 8.01 -0.63 -11.01
N ARG A 159 8.82 -1.11 -11.95
CA ARG A 159 8.36 -1.90 -13.12
C ARG A 159 7.84 -3.28 -12.75
N ARG A 160 8.11 -3.76 -11.53
CA ARG A 160 7.62 -5.06 -11.02
C ARG A 160 6.25 -4.95 -10.37
N ALA A 161 5.75 -3.73 -10.19
CA ALA A 161 4.48 -3.51 -9.53
C ALA A 161 3.27 -3.85 -10.41
N THR A 162 2.17 -4.23 -9.77
CA THR A 162 0.84 -4.18 -10.36
C THR A 162 0.38 -2.72 -10.49
N VAL A 163 0.67 -1.95 -9.44
CA VAL A 163 0.36 -0.53 -9.35
C VAL A 163 1.35 0.18 -8.43
N ILE A 164 1.71 1.40 -8.80
CA ILE A 164 2.49 2.32 -7.95
C ILE A 164 1.59 3.41 -7.39
N THR A 165 1.94 3.91 -6.19
CA THR A 165 1.15 4.96 -5.50
C THR A 165 1.99 6.22 -5.19
N PRO A 166 2.69 6.82 -6.17
CA PRO A 166 3.55 7.95 -5.93
C PRO A 166 2.74 9.20 -5.54
N ASN A 167 3.34 10.07 -4.74
CA ASN A 167 2.93 11.46 -4.66
C ASN A 167 3.44 12.25 -5.87
N ILE A 168 3.06 13.54 -5.99
CA ILE A 168 3.43 14.36 -7.16
C ILE A 168 4.95 14.50 -7.35
N PRO A 169 5.76 14.80 -6.32
CA PRO A 169 7.22 14.82 -6.45
C PRO A 169 7.82 13.47 -6.84
N GLU A 170 7.35 12.39 -6.25
CA GLU A 170 7.83 11.03 -6.55
C GLU A 170 7.51 10.61 -7.99
N LEU A 171 6.30 10.92 -8.46
CA LEU A 171 5.93 10.67 -9.86
C LEU A 171 6.83 11.43 -10.84
N ALA A 172 7.19 12.67 -10.52
CA ALA A 172 8.10 13.46 -11.34
C ALA A 172 9.50 12.82 -11.42
N VAL A 173 10.04 12.36 -10.28
CA VAL A 173 11.32 11.62 -10.25
C VAL A 173 11.25 10.36 -11.10
N LEU A 174 10.20 9.53 -10.93
CA LEU A 174 10.00 8.32 -11.70
C LEU A 174 9.89 8.58 -13.21
N CYS A 175 9.20 9.67 -13.59
CA CYS A 175 9.04 10.10 -14.99
C CYS A 175 10.22 10.92 -15.52
N GLN A 176 11.22 11.23 -14.70
CA GLN A 176 12.36 12.13 -15.06
C GLN A 176 11.87 13.45 -15.64
N SER A 177 10.95 14.10 -14.94
CA SER A 177 10.28 15.34 -15.37
C SER A 177 10.11 16.31 -14.21
N GLU A 178 9.69 17.55 -14.51
CA GLU A 178 9.30 18.50 -13.47
C GLU A 178 8.03 18.03 -12.74
N PRO A 179 7.87 18.35 -11.45
CA PRO A 179 6.65 18.07 -10.72
C PRO A 179 5.42 18.69 -11.36
N ALA A 180 4.34 17.93 -11.48
CA ALA A 180 3.07 18.44 -11.97
C ALA A 180 2.52 19.54 -11.05
N THR A 181 1.95 20.57 -11.64
CA THR A 181 1.30 21.69 -10.93
C THR A 181 -0.23 21.64 -11.02
N THR A 182 -0.76 20.77 -11.90
CA THR A 182 -2.20 20.54 -12.06
C THR A 182 -2.52 19.05 -12.08
N PRO A 183 -3.76 18.65 -11.76
CA PRO A 183 -4.19 17.25 -11.85
C PRO A 183 -4.01 16.67 -13.26
N GLU A 184 -4.27 17.45 -14.30
CA GLU A 184 -4.16 17.01 -15.70
C GLU A 184 -2.72 16.67 -16.06
N GLN A 185 -1.75 17.51 -15.61
CA GLN A 185 -0.31 17.23 -15.79
C GLN A 185 0.11 15.97 -15.05
N ALA A 186 -0.39 15.74 -13.83
CA ALA A 186 -0.11 14.53 -13.06
C ALA A 186 -0.66 13.27 -13.74
N VAL A 187 -1.88 13.34 -14.27
CA VAL A 187 -2.49 12.25 -15.04
C VAL A 187 -1.68 11.98 -16.33
N GLU A 188 -1.20 13.01 -17.01
CA GLU A 188 -0.39 12.82 -18.21
C GLU A 188 0.96 12.15 -17.90
N GLN A 189 1.61 12.53 -16.79
CA GLN A 189 2.81 11.84 -16.30
C GLN A 189 2.52 10.37 -15.99
N ALA A 190 1.40 10.10 -15.32
CA ALA A 190 0.97 8.74 -14.99
C ALA A 190 0.67 7.90 -16.23
N ARG A 191 0.00 8.47 -17.23
CA ARG A 191 -0.26 7.80 -18.52
C ARG A 191 1.04 7.46 -19.26
N ARG A 192 1.99 8.39 -19.27
CA ARG A 192 3.30 8.15 -19.88
C ARG A 192 4.03 7.01 -19.18
N TRP A 193 4.06 7.01 -17.83
CA TRP A 193 4.62 5.91 -17.05
C TRP A 193 3.93 4.57 -17.36
N ALA A 194 2.60 4.55 -17.30
CA ALA A 194 1.82 3.34 -17.53
C ALA A 194 2.04 2.76 -18.95
N ALA A 195 2.10 3.63 -19.97
CA ALA A 195 2.38 3.22 -21.34
C ALA A 195 3.82 2.70 -21.54
N GLU A 196 4.80 3.31 -20.84
CA GLU A 196 6.20 2.90 -20.93
C GLU A 196 6.48 1.59 -20.21
N THR A 197 5.83 1.36 -19.06
CA THR A 197 6.21 0.29 -18.13
C THR A 197 5.22 -0.86 -18.06
N GLY A 198 3.99 -0.67 -18.50
CA GLY A 198 2.91 -1.63 -18.28
C GLY A 198 2.43 -1.70 -16.83
N VAL A 199 2.71 -0.66 -16.01
CA VAL A 199 2.36 -0.59 -14.59
C VAL A 199 1.35 0.53 -14.35
N ALA A 200 0.23 0.21 -13.70
CA ALA A 200 -0.78 1.20 -13.34
C ALA A 200 -0.27 2.21 -12.30
N VAL A 201 -0.89 3.39 -12.25
CA VAL A 201 -0.50 4.47 -11.32
C VAL A 201 -1.71 4.98 -10.56
N VAL A 202 -1.64 5.04 -9.25
CA VAL A 202 -2.56 5.83 -8.44
C VAL A 202 -1.97 7.22 -8.22
N VAL A 203 -2.57 8.22 -8.87
CA VAL A 203 -2.20 9.64 -8.72
C VAL A 203 -2.91 10.19 -7.49
N LYS A 204 -2.11 10.66 -6.51
CA LYS A 204 -2.59 11.29 -5.27
C LYS A 204 -2.50 12.81 -5.42
N THR A 205 -3.62 13.52 -5.55
CA THR A 205 -3.61 14.97 -5.80
C THR A 205 -3.53 15.85 -4.54
N GLY A 206 -3.38 15.24 -3.37
CA GLY A 206 -3.35 15.95 -2.09
C GLY A 206 -2.27 17.05 -1.97
N HIS A 207 -1.18 16.96 -2.73
CA HIS A 207 -0.12 17.97 -2.79
C HIS A 207 -0.44 19.17 -3.70
N LEU A 208 -1.48 19.07 -4.52
CA LEU A 208 -1.91 20.16 -5.39
C LEU A 208 -2.82 21.13 -4.63
N ASN A 209 -2.73 22.41 -4.94
CA ASN A 209 -3.58 23.43 -4.33
C ASN A 209 -4.98 23.41 -4.96
N SER A 210 -5.83 22.47 -4.52
CA SER A 210 -7.19 22.25 -4.98
C SER A 210 -8.12 21.99 -3.81
N GLN A 211 -9.39 22.38 -3.91
CA GLN A 211 -10.44 22.03 -2.93
C GLN A 211 -10.78 20.53 -2.94
N ARG A 212 -10.44 19.83 -4.02
CA ARG A 212 -10.61 18.38 -4.16
C ARG A 212 -9.25 17.72 -4.12
N VAL A 213 -9.22 16.54 -3.52
CA VAL A 213 -8.01 15.69 -3.39
C VAL A 213 -8.28 14.31 -3.96
N ASP A 214 -8.88 14.28 -5.15
CA ASP A 214 -9.26 13.05 -5.83
C ASP A 214 -8.06 12.11 -5.98
N ASN A 215 -8.28 10.83 -5.71
CA ASN A 215 -7.35 9.77 -6.07
C ASN A 215 -7.75 9.21 -7.43
N MET A 216 -6.80 9.06 -8.33
CA MET A 216 -7.06 8.62 -9.70
C MET A 216 -6.21 7.43 -10.06
N TRP A 217 -6.85 6.31 -10.41
CA TRP A 217 -6.17 5.15 -10.95
C TRP A 217 -6.07 5.27 -12.47
N VAL A 218 -4.86 5.36 -12.98
CA VAL A 218 -4.57 5.35 -14.42
C VAL A 218 -4.16 3.94 -14.81
N THR A 219 -4.93 3.32 -15.72
CA THR A 219 -4.66 1.96 -16.20
C THR A 219 -3.53 1.94 -17.22
N THR A 220 -3.04 0.75 -17.54
CA THR A 220 -2.01 0.53 -18.58
C THR A 220 -2.49 0.92 -19.98
N GLU A 221 -3.80 0.87 -20.22
CA GLU A 221 -4.43 1.30 -21.47
C GLU A 221 -4.77 2.80 -21.51
N GLY A 222 -4.42 3.54 -20.41
CA GLY A 222 -4.68 4.98 -20.29
C GLY A 222 -6.09 5.35 -19.86
N ALA A 223 -6.96 4.35 -19.58
CA ALA A 223 -8.26 4.60 -18.94
C ALA A 223 -8.07 5.04 -17.48
N MET A 224 -9.09 5.67 -16.88
CA MET A 224 -8.98 6.23 -15.55
C MET A 224 -10.21 5.93 -14.70
N HIS A 225 -9.99 5.49 -13.45
CA HIS A 225 -11.00 5.47 -12.39
C HIS A 225 -10.71 6.62 -11.43
N VAL A 226 -11.74 7.39 -11.08
CA VAL A 226 -11.64 8.53 -10.16
C VAL A 226 -12.40 8.22 -8.88
N ALA A 227 -11.70 8.29 -7.76
CA ALA A 227 -12.33 8.27 -6.43
C ALA A 227 -12.29 9.70 -5.87
N PRO A 228 -13.44 10.39 -5.89
CA PRO A 228 -13.50 11.78 -5.48
C PRO A 228 -13.42 11.91 -3.96
N ALA A 229 -12.66 12.91 -3.49
CA ALA A 229 -12.60 13.28 -2.08
C ALA A 229 -12.54 14.79 -1.91
N ALA A 230 -13.21 15.30 -0.85
CA ALA A 230 -13.08 16.69 -0.46
C ALA A 230 -11.78 16.90 0.32
N ARG A 231 -11.17 18.10 0.24
CA ARG A 231 -10.02 18.41 1.09
C ARG A 231 -10.47 18.56 2.55
N VAL A 232 -9.80 17.83 3.43
CA VAL A 232 -9.92 18.02 4.88
C VAL A 232 -8.81 18.98 5.31
N GLU A 233 -9.19 20.08 5.97
CA GLU A 233 -8.25 21.02 6.56
C GLU A 233 -7.59 20.39 7.79
N THR A 234 -6.40 19.83 7.61
CA THR A 234 -5.65 19.15 8.68
C THR A 234 -4.15 19.24 8.43
N THR A 235 -3.38 19.25 9.51
CA THR A 235 -1.93 19.05 9.49
C THR A 235 -1.53 17.60 9.79
N ASN A 236 -2.51 16.73 10.12
CA ASN A 236 -2.27 15.34 10.50
C ASN A 236 -2.23 14.44 9.25
N THR A 237 -1.24 14.62 8.40
CA THR A 237 -1.07 13.88 7.13
C THR A 237 -0.04 12.75 7.22
N HIS A 238 0.61 12.59 8.39
CA HIS A 238 1.62 11.56 8.60
C HIS A 238 1.05 10.15 8.38
N GLY A 239 1.68 9.41 7.47
CA GLY A 239 1.34 8.02 7.16
C GLY A 239 0.11 7.77 6.29
N THR A 240 -0.58 8.81 5.78
CA THR A 240 -1.74 8.64 4.89
C THR A 240 -1.36 7.88 3.61
N GLY A 241 -0.16 8.10 3.06
CA GLY A 241 0.35 7.35 1.89
C GLY A 241 0.53 5.87 2.21
N CYS A 242 1.17 5.54 3.34
CA CYS A 242 1.35 4.16 3.80
C CYS A 242 0.00 3.47 4.01
N SER A 243 -0.95 4.16 4.64
CA SER A 243 -2.30 3.62 4.89
C SER A 243 -3.05 3.35 3.59
N LEU A 244 -3.02 4.29 2.64
CA LEU A 244 -3.63 4.12 1.31
C LEU A 244 -3.08 2.90 0.58
N SER A 245 -1.76 2.82 0.44
CA SER A 245 -1.11 1.75 -0.34
C SER A 245 -1.30 0.37 0.28
N SER A 246 -1.32 0.26 1.61
CA SER A 246 -1.52 -1.00 2.33
C SER A 246 -2.96 -1.49 2.28
N ALA A 247 -3.94 -0.58 2.47
CA ALA A 247 -5.34 -0.90 2.31
C ALA A 247 -5.66 -1.27 0.84
N LEU A 248 -5.05 -0.56 -0.13
CA LEU A 248 -5.19 -0.86 -1.56
C LEU A 248 -4.67 -2.27 -1.89
N ALA A 249 -3.48 -2.63 -1.41
CA ALA A 249 -2.91 -3.97 -1.59
C ALA A 249 -3.85 -5.05 -1.03
N THR A 250 -4.48 -4.77 0.11
CA THR A 250 -5.40 -5.70 0.76
C THR A 250 -6.67 -5.88 -0.06
N ARG A 251 -7.30 -4.79 -0.52
CA ARG A 251 -8.53 -4.84 -1.32
C ARG A 251 -8.31 -5.53 -2.66
N LEU A 252 -7.20 -5.23 -3.34
CA LEU A 252 -6.81 -5.93 -4.57
C LEU A 252 -6.51 -7.42 -4.32
N GLY A 253 -5.82 -7.74 -3.22
CA GLY A 253 -5.54 -9.11 -2.80
C GLY A 253 -6.80 -9.90 -2.43
N ALA A 254 -7.87 -9.23 -2.02
CA ALA A 254 -9.19 -9.81 -1.79
C ALA A 254 -9.98 -10.05 -3.09
N GLY A 255 -9.50 -9.52 -4.24
CA GLY A 255 -10.12 -9.68 -5.54
C GLY A 255 -10.99 -8.51 -6.00
N ASP A 256 -10.96 -7.38 -5.29
CA ASP A 256 -11.67 -6.17 -5.74
C ASP A 256 -11.12 -5.69 -7.09
N THR A 257 -11.99 -5.09 -7.90
CA THR A 257 -11.54 -4.38 -9.10
C THR A 257 -10.73 -3.13 -8.73
N PRO A 258 -9.82 -2.64 -9.61
CA PRO A 258 -9.08 -1.41 -9.35
C PRO A 258 -9.94 -0.22 -8.94
N GLY A 259 -11.09 -0.05 -9.60
CA GLY A 259 -12.03 1.03 -9.30
C GLY A 259 -12.68 0.89 -7.92
N ASP A 260 -13.14 -0.32 -7.57
CA ASP A 260 -13.77 -0.59 -6.28
C ASP A 260 -12.76 -0.48 -5.13
N ALA A 261 -11.56 -1.04 -5.31
CA ALA A 261 -10.47 -0.94 -4.34
C ALA A 261 -10.09 0.52 -4.08
N LEU A 262 -9.92 1.33 -5.14
CA LEU A 262 -9.60 2.75 -5.00
C LEU A 262 -10.72 3.54 -4.31
N ALA A 263 -11.97 3.31 -4.69
CA ALA A 263 -13.13 3.96 -4.09
C ALA A 263 -13.20 3.65 -2.59
N TRP A 264 -13.10 2.36 -2.22
CA TRP A 264 -13.15 1.92 -0.83
C TRP A 264 -12.03 2.56 0.02
N VAL A 265 -10.80 2.55 -0.49
CA VAL A 265 -9.64 3.09 0.25
C VAL A 265 -9.74 4.60 0.40
N THR A 266 -10.23 5.30 -0.63
CA THR A 266 -10.39 6.76 -0.58
C THR A 266 -11.46 7.17 0.43
N ASP A 267 -12.59 6.47 0.47
CA ASP A 267 -13.67 6.70 1.44
C ASP A 267 -13.22 6.35 2.88
N TRP A 268 -12.51 5.25 3.05
CA TRP A 268 -12.02 4.81 4.36
C TRP A 268 -10.98 5.76 4.97
N LEU A 269 -10.15 6.42 4.15
CA LEU A 269 -9.16 7.39 4.62
C LEU A 269 -9.75 8.76 4.97
N HIS A 270 -10.96 9.05 4.53
CA HIS A 270 -11.69 10.31 4.76
C HIS A 270 -12.45 10.25 6.06
#